data_7347c22fd52464f6e9e1830bc2a11ba1
#
_entry.id   7347c22fd52464f6e9e1830bc2a11ba1
#
_cell.length_a   1.000
_cell.length_b   1.000
_cell.length_c   1.000
_cell.angle_alpha   90.00
_cell.angle_beta   90.00
_cell.angle_gamma   90.00
#
_symmetry.space_group_name_H-M   'P 1'
#
loop_
_entity.id
_entity.type
_entity.pdbx_description
1 polymer ?
#
loop_
_entity_poly.entity_id
_entity_poly.type
_entity_poly.pdbx_seq_one_letter_code
_entity_poly.pdbx_strand_id
1 'polypeptide(L)'
;MEEIVRQKGVDGKSNLLDILAREGARKMLNEALEEELNLFLERRRYEREKLARKVYRNGTRERQVTVLGANLDLEMPKVRGQRFHSTILLPYQRRSAGVDELFRKLYVEGLSSRDFEPALRALLGDQATLSSSTVMRLAKKFQQDLAGFMGRDLSTTRYVYVWADGVYLKAGLEKENTALLVLVGVNEQGKKELIALLEGYRESRASWKEIWRDVQGRGLRAPRLVIGDGIPGLWEAIAEVYPEALDLETQDGQRAR
;
A
#
# COMPACT_ATOMS: atom_id res chain seq x y z
N MET A 1 -3.59 -40.18 0.26
CA MET A 1 -4.57 -39.22 0.83
C MET A 1 -4.84 -39.47 2.31
N GLU A 2 -5.13 -40.68 2.73
CA GLU A 2 -5.34 -41.03 4.15
C GLU A 2 -4.12 -40.79 5.04
N GLU A 3 -2.92 -40.90 4.52
CA GLU A 3 -1.66 -40.73 5.25
C GLU A 3 -1.39 -39.25 5.65
N ILE A 4 -1.82 -38.29 4.83
CA ILE A 4 -1.71 -36.86 5.10
C ILE A 4 -2.67 -36.42 6.22
N VAL A 5 -3.83 -37.05 6.30
CA VAL A 5 -4.85 -36.76 7.33
C VAL A 5 -4.45 -37.36 8.69
N ARG A 6 -3.72 -38.48 8.70
CA ARG A 6 -3.27 -39.15 9.93
C ARG A 6 -2.03 -38.54 10.60
N GLN A 7 -1.14 -37.87 9.85
CA GLN A 7 0.13 -37.34 10.39
C GLN A 7 0.06 -36.00 11.10
N LYS A 8 -1.00 -35.20 10.87
CA LYS A 8 -1.21 -33.96 11.61
C LYS A 8 -2.53 -34.07 12.36
N GLY A 9 -2.45 -34.21 13.69
CA GLY A 9 -3.62 -34.18 14.57
C GLY A 9 -4.47 -32.95 14.19
N VAL A 10 -5.56 -33.22 13.48
CA VAL A 10 -6.48 -32.20 12.99
C VAL A 10 -7.25 -31.70 14.21
N ASP A 11 -6.77 -30.63 14.81
CA ASP A 11 -7.63 -29.78 15.62
C ASP A 11 -8.77 -29.32 14.71
N GLY A 12 -10.02 -29.62 15.11
CA GLY A 12 -11.23 -29.61 14.28
C GLY A 12 -11.68 -28.26 13.67
N LYS A 13 -10.72 -27.37 13.32
CA LYS A 13 -10.96 -26.07 12.71
C LYS A 13 -10.37 -25.88 11.30
N SER A 14 -9.47 -26.75 10.85
CA SER A 14 -8.92 -26.64 9.49
C SER A 14 -9.71 -27.51 8.53
N ASN A 15 -10.37 -26.89 7.58
CA ASN A 15 -11.06 -27.61 6.50
C ASN A 15 -10.02 -28.37 5.64
N LEU A 16 -10.33 -29.56 5.18
CA LEU A 16 -9.50 -30.36 4.28
C LEU A 16 -9.09 -29.56 3.02
N LEU A 17 -9.94 -28.69 2.54
CA LEU A 17 -9.68 -27.80 1.41
C LEU A 17 -8.49 -26.87 1.68
N ASP A 18 -8.42 -26.26 2.88
CA ASP A 18 -7.34 -25.35 3.25
C ASP A 18 -6.00 -26.07 3.36
N ILE A 19 -6.03 -27.32 3.88
CA ILE A 19 -4.84 -28.17 3.97
C ILE A 19 -4.33 -28.51 2.56
N LEU A 20 -5.21 -28.93 1.66
CA LEU A 20 -4.86 -29.28 0.28
C LEU A 20 -4.37 -28.06 -0.50
N ALA A 21 -5.01 -26.90 -0.33
CA ALA A 21 -4.60 -25.65 -0.97
C ALA A 21 -3.19 -25.24 -0.52
N ARG A 22 -2.91 -25.30 0.79
CA ARG A 22 -1.59 -24.99 1.36
C ARG A 22 -0.49 -25.93 0.85
N GLU A 23 -0.74 -27.25 0.89
CA GLU A 23 0.22 -28.23 0.41
C GLU A 23 0.43 -28.14 -1.11
N GLY A 24 -0.65 -27.89 -1.87
CA GLY A 24 -0.58 -27.64 -3.31
C GLY A 24 0.26 -26.41 -3.63
N ALA A 25 0.01 -25.31 -2.97
CA ALA A 25 0.78 -24.06 -3.14
C ALA A 25 2.26 -24.25 -2.79
N ARG A 26 2.56 -24.93 -1.68
CA ARG A 26 3.93 -25.25 -1.27
C ARG A 26 4.65 -26.07 -2.33
N LYS A 27 4.01 -27.12 -2.84
CA LYS A 27 4.58 -28.01 -3.85
C LYS A 27 4.86 -27.26 -5.15
N MET A 28 3.88 -26.51 -5.66
CA MET A 28 4.03 -25.71 -6.88
C MET A 28 5.17 -24.69 -6.77
N LEU A 29 5.28 -23.98 -5.64
CA LEU A 29 6.36 -22.99 -5.44
C LEU A 29 7.73 -23.66 -5.33
N ASN A 30 7.85 -24.79 -4.67
CA ASN A 30 9.11 -25.53 -4.62
C ASN A 30 9.53 -26.04 -6.01
N GLU A 31 8.60 -26.55 -6.81
CA GLU A 31 8.84 -26.96 -8.19
C GLU A 31 9.30 -25.78 -9.05
N ALA A 32 8.64 -24.64 -8.94
CA ALA A 32 9.01 -23.43 -9.67
C ALA A 32 10.41 -22.90 -9.29
N LEU A 33 10.77 -22.95 -8.00
CA LEU A 33 12.11 -22.57 -7.52
C LEU A 33 13.20 -23.52 -8.03
N GLU A 34 12.91 -24.81 -8.11
CA GLU A 34 13.82 -25.80 -8.69
C GLU A 34 13.97 -25.60 -10.21
N GLU A 35 12.90 -25.30 -10.91
CA GLU A 35 12.93 -25.02 -12.34
C GLU A 35 13.76 -23.74 -12.64
N GLU A 36 13.57 -22.68 -11.83
CA GLU A 36 14.37 -21.47 -11.93
C GLU A 36 15.86 -21.74 -11.69
N LEU A 37 16.20 -22.61 -10.73
CA LEU A 37 17.58 -23.03 -10.51
C LEU A 37 18.12 -23.81 -11.71
N ASN A 38 17.35 -24.73 -12.27
CA ASN A 38 17.79 -25.53 -13.42
C ASN A 38 18.05 -24.65 -14.61
N LEU A 39 17.17 -23.69 -14.91
CA LEU A 39 17.38 -22.70 -15.96
C LEU A 39 18.64 -21.85 -15.73
N PHE A 40 18.91 -21.48 -14.48
CA PHE A 40 20.11 -20.74 -14.11
C PHE A 40 21.39 -21.55 -14.36
N LEU A 41 21.37 -22.85 -14.02
CA LEU A 41 22.50 -23.75 -14.21
C LEU A 41 22.70 -24.11 -15.68
N GLU A 42 21.62 -24.31 -16.44
CA GLU A 42 21.66 -24.65 -17.86
C GLU A 42 22.16 -23.49 -18.73
N ARG A 43 21.73 -22.26 -18.48
CA ARG A 43 22.23 -21.08 -19.19
C ARG A 43 23.76 -20.94 -19.10
N ARG A 44 24.36 -21.44 -18.02
CA ARG A 44 25.81 -21.43 -17.84
C ARG A 44 26.52 -22.63 -18.44
N ARG A 45 25.82 -23.72 -18.67
CA ARG A 45 26.36 -24.93 -19.29
C ARG A 45 26.78 -24.71 -20.74
N TYR A 46 26.14 -23.75 -21.44
CA TYR A 46 26.41 -23.40 -22.84
C TYR A 46 27.33 -22.19 -23.02
N GLU A 47 27.62 -21.40 -21.98
CA GLU A 47 28.61 -20.35 -22.03
C GLU A 47 30.03 -20.96 -21.98
N ARG A 48 30.71 -20.94 -23.11
CA ARG A 48 32.10 -21.46 -23.25
C ARG A 48 33.18 -20.56 -22.65
N GLU A 49 32.84 -19.55 -21.86
CA GLU A 49 33.84 -18.77 -21.14
C GLU A 49 34.48 -19.61 -20.03
N LYS A 50 35.82 -19.56 -19.98
CA LYS A 50 36.66 -20.21 -18.94
C LYS A 50 36.31 -19.71 -17.55
N LEU A 51 35.20 -20.12 -17.01
CA LEU A 51 34.85 -19.86 -15.61
C LEU A 51 35.76 -20.69 -14.68
N ALA A 52 36.67 -19.97 -14.03
CA ALA A 52 37.63 -20.54 -13.09
C ALA A 52 36.99 -21.21 -11.85
N ARG A 53 35.66 -21.18 -11.70
CA ARG A 53 34.91 -21.79 -10.60
C ARG A 53 33.68 -22.51 -11.15
N LYS A 54 33.63 -23.81 -10.91
CA LYS A 54 32.43 -24.63 -11.20
C LYS A 54 31.27 -24.15 -10.32
N VAL A 55 30.16 -23.77 -10.98
CA VAL A 55 28.89 -23.45 -10.32
C VAL A 55 28.07 -24.72 -10.20
N TYR A 56 27.67 -25.09 -8.99
CA TYR A 56 26.91 -26.32 -8.75
C TYR A 56 25.92 -26.17 -7.59
N ARG A 57 24.88 -27.01 -7.61
CA ARG A 57 23.89 -27.10 -6.55
C ARG A 57 24.55 -27.49 -5.22
N ASN A 58 24.16 -26.84 -4.14
CA ASN A 58 24.70 -27.06 -2.79
C ASN A 58 23.58 -27.24 -1.75
N GLY A 59 22.65 -28.18 -2.03
CA GLY A 59 21.51 -28.44 -1.16
C GLY A 59 20.44 -27.35 -1.17
N THR A 60 19.60 -27.35 -0.16
CA THR A 60 18.50 -26.39 0.07
C THR A 60 18.64 -25.73 1.44
N ARG A 61 17.86 -24.71 1.67
CA ARG A 61 17.58 -24.13 2.99
C ARG A 61 16.09 -23.88 3.12
N GLU A 62 15.55 -24.15 4.28
CA GLU A 62 14.18 -23.80 4.60
C GLU A 62 14.01 -22.28 4.71
N ARG A 63 12.90 -21.80 4.17
CA ARG A 63 12.50 -20.41 4.24
C ARG A 63 10.99 -20.30 4.36
N GLN A 64 10.54 -19.72 5.46
CA GLN A 64 9.13 -19.47 5.68
C GLN A 64 8.66 -18.20 4.94
N VAL A 65 7.56 -18.32 4.21
CA VAL A 65 6.93 -17.24 3.46
C VAL A 65 5.44 -17.24 3.71
N THR A 66 4.91 -16.08 4.09
CA THR A 66 3.47 -15.87 4.25
C THR A 66 2.87 -15.43 2.91
N VAL A 67 1.88 -16.16 2.44
CA VAL A 67 1.03 -15.81 1.30
C VAL A 67 -0.40 -15.62 1.77
N LEU A 68 -1.30 -15.11 0.91
CA LEU A 68 -2.71 -15.03 1.27
C LEU A 68 -3.26 -16.43 1.60
N GLY A 69 -3.82 -16.57 2.80
CA GLY A 69 -4.41 -17.81 3.29
C GLY A 69 -3.43 -18.85 3.86
N ALA A 70 -2.09 -18.65 3.79
CA ALA A 70 -1.16 -19.64 4.31
C ALA A 70 0.23 -19.11 4.68
N ASN A 71 0.86 -19.78 5.64
CA ASN A 71 2.32 -19.78 5.84
C ASN A 71 2.90 -21.03 5.18
N LEU A 72 3.89 -20.84 4.33
CA LEU A 72 4.53 -21.90 3.56
C LEU A 72 6.00 -22.01 3.94
N ASP A 73 6.43 -23.22 4.26
CA ASP A 73 7.83 -23.57 4.45
C ASP A 73 8.38 -24.03 3.09
N LEU A 74 9.19 -23.19 2.46
CA LEU A 74 9.75 -23.41 1.13
C LEU A 74 11.20 -23.85 1.21
N GLU A 75 11.59 -24.73 0.31
CA GLU A 75 12.95 -25.23 0.16
C GLU A 75 13.72 -24.38 -0.86
N MET A 76 14.39 -23.33 -0.37
CA MET A 76 15.21 -22.47 -1.22
C MET A 76 16.48 -23.17 -1.66
N PRO A 77 16.71 -23.37 -2.96
CA PRO A 77 17.94 -23.99 -3.46
C PRO A 77 19.17 -23.12 -3.20
N LYS A 78 20.28 -23.76 -2.88
CA LYS A 78 21.58 -23.12 -2.70
C LYS A 78 22.51 -23.47 -3.84
N VAL A 79 23.35 -22.51 -4.22
CA VAL A 79 24.37 -22.67 -5.26
C VAL A 79 25.75 -22.33 -4.69
N ARG A 80 26.75 -23.10 -5.04
CA ARG A 80 28.15 -22.81 -4.74
C ARG A 80 28.87 -22.30 -5.99
N GLY A 81 29.80 -21.38 -5.81
CA GLY A 81 30.60 -20.77 -6.91
C GLY A 81 30.05 -19.46 -7.39
N GLN A 82 28.75 -19.22 -7.30
CA GLN A 82 28.10 -17.93 -7.62
C GLN A 82 26.84 -17.73 -6.79
N ARG A 83 26.42 -16.46 -6.64
CA ARG A 83 25.13 -16.14 -6.01
C ARG A 83 23.98 -16.42 -6.99
N PHE A 84 23.05 -17.25 -6.57
CA PHE A 84 21.75 -17.43 -7.21
C PHE A 84 20.75 -16.48 -6.57
N HIS A 85 20.06 -15.70 -7.37
CA HIS A 85 18.98 -14.81 -6.96
C HIS A 85 17.70 -15.26 -7.65
N SER A 86 16.77 -15.76 -6.87
CA SER A 86 15.45 -16.11 -7.38
C SER A 86 14.66 -14.84 -7.74
N THR A 87 13.94 -14.88 -8.85
CA THR A 87 12.98 -13.85 -9.27
C THR A 87 11.60 -14.12 -8.65
N ILE A 88 11.30 -15.38 -8.33
CA ILE A 88 10.06 -15.80 -7.69
C ILE A 88 10.02 -15.35 -6.23
N LEU A 89 11.14 -15.50 -5.53
CA LEU A 89 11.26 -15.16 -4.11
C LEU A 89 12.50 -14.29 -3.86
N LEU A 90 12.27 -12.99 -3.80
CA LEU A 90 13.34 -12.01 -3.63
C LEU A 90 14.13 -12.21 -2.32
N PRO A 91 15.41 -11.77 -2.26
CA PRO A 91 16.21 -11.81 -1.04
C PRO A 91 15.46 -11.14 0.12
N TYR A 92 15.44 -11.81 1.27
CA TYR A 92 14.79 -11.34 2.51
C TYR A 92 13.26 -11.17 2.45
N GLN A 93 12.61 -11.46 1.33
CA GLN A 93 11.16 -11.43 1.22
C GLN A 93 10.55 -12.54 2.10
N ARG A 94 9.70 -12.16 3.05
CA ARG A 94 9.00 -13.08 3.96
C ARG A 94 7.50 -13.13 3.71
N ARG A 95 7.00 -12.28 2.85
CA ARG A 95 5.57 -12.15 2.55
C ARG A 95 5.36 -11.85 1.08
N SER A 96 4.23 -12.29 0.56
CA SER A 96 3.79 -11.88 -0.78
C SER A 96 3.27 -10.44 -0.77
N ALA A 97 3.28 -9.79 -1.93
CA ALA A 97 2.72 -8.44 -2.10
C ALA A 97 1.23 -8.39 -1.71
N GLY A 98 0.46 -9.46 -1.96
CA GLY A 98 -0.94 -9.54 -1.55
C GLY A 98 -1.14 -9.48 -0.04
N VAL A 99 -0.21 -10.05 0.75
CA VAL A 99 -0.25 -9.95 2.21
C VAL A 99 0.05 -8.51 2.66
N ASP A 100 1.03 -7.85 2.06
CA ASP A 100 1.33 -6.45 2.37
C ASP A 100 0.16 -5.51 1.99
N GLU A 101 -0.57 -5.82 0.90
CA GLU A 101 -1.78 -5.08 0.51
C GLU A 101 -2.95 -5.34 1.46
N LEU A 102 -3.14 -6.59 1.92
CA LEU A 102 -4.14 -6.90 2.95
C LEU A 102 -3.89 -6.08 4.22
N PHE A 103 -2.62 -5.98 4.66
CA PHE A 103 -2.28 -5.15 5.82
C PHE A 103 -2.62 -3.68 5.62
N ARG A 104 -2.34 -3.16 4.42
CA ARG A 104 -2.66 -1.78 4.08
C ARG A 104 -4.15 -1.53 4.20
N LYS A 105 -4.97 -2.41 3.63
CA LYS A 105 -6.42 -2.31 3.70
C LYS A 105 -6.94 -2.36 5.13
N LEU A 106 -6.50 -3.34 5.93
CA LEU A 106 -6.90 -3.46 7.32
C LEU A 106 -6.51 -2.23 8.16
N TYR A 107 -5.36 -1.62 7.87
CA TYR A 107 -4.93 -0.39 8.54
C TYR A 107 -5.83 0.79 8.15
N VAL A 108 -6.15 0.95 6.88
CA VAL A 108 -7.05 2.01 6.38
C VAL A 108 -8.46 1.85 6.93
N GLU A 109 -8.94 0.61 7.09
CA GLU A 109 -10.24 0.30 7.71
C GLU A 109 -10.24 0.52 9.25
N GLY A 110 -9.14 1.03 9.80
CA GLY A 110 -9.06 1.44 11.20
C GLY A 110 -8.66 0.34 12.19
N LEU A 111 -8.12 -0.79 11.70
CA LEU A 111 -7.64 -1.84 12.59
C LEU A 111 -6.46 -1.34 13.43
N SER A 112 -6.61 -1.38 14.78
CA SER A 112 -5.53 -0.96 15.65
C SER A 112 -4.34 -1.92 15.59
N SER A 113 -3.14 -1.44 15.93
CA SER A 113 -1.93 -2.26 15.90
C SER A 113 -1.99 -3.50 16.81
N ARG A 114 -2.85 -3.49 17.82
CA ARG A 114 -3.08 -4.63 18.73
C ARG A 114 -4.00 -5.67 18.12
N ASP A 115 -4.93 -5.26 17.28
CA ASP A 115 -5.96 -6.11 16.68
C ASP A 115 -5.46 -6.80 15.40
N PHE A 116 -4.31 -6.35 14.85
CA PHE A 116 -3.71 -6.95 13.67
C PHE A 116 -3.34 -8.42 13.87
N GLU A 117 -2.72 -8.76 14.99
CA GLU A 117 -2.26 -10.14 15.21
C GLU A 117 -3.44 -11.13 15.30
N PRO A 118 -4.52 -10.87 16.09
CA PRO A 118 -5.70 -11.72 16.10
C PRO A 118 -6.40 -11.82 14.75
N ALA A 119 -6.57 -10.70 14.03
CA ALA A 119 -7.20 -10.68 12.72
C ALA A 119 -6.41 -11.48 11.68
N LEU A 120 -5.09 -11.38 11.71
CA LEU A 120 -4.23 -12.11 10.80
C LEU A 120 -4.13 -13.59 11.10
N ARG A 121 -4.13 -13.97 12.37
CA ARG A 121 -4.23 -15.39 12.75
C ARG A 121 -5.52 -16.00 12.22
N ALA A 122 -6.63 -15.27 12.32
CA ALA A 122 -7.91 -15.73 11.79
C ALA A 122 -7.91 -15.88 10.25
N LEU A 123 -7.19 -15.01 9.52
CA LEU A 123 -7.16 -14.98 8.05
C LEU A 123 -6.06 -15.86 7.45
N LEU A 124 -4.91 -15.95 8.11
CA LEU A 124 -3.70 -16.59 7.56
C LEU A 124 -3.27 -17.85 8.33
N GLY A 125 -4.02 -18.20 9.39
CA GLY A 125 -3.74 -19.33 10.29
C GLY A 125 -2.83 -18.96 11.47
N ASP A 126 -2.83 -19.81 12.50
CA ASP A 126 -2.17 -19.56 13.81
C ASP A 126 -0.65 -19.33 13.73
N GLN A 127 -0.01 -19.74 12.66
CA GLN A 127 1.43 -19.52 12.43
C GLN A 127 1.75 -18.18 11.75
N ALA A 128 0.76 -17.40 11.37
CA ALA A 128 0.97 -16.07 10.82
C ALA A 128 1.37 -15.10 11.94
N THR A 129 2.65 -15.07 12.26
CA THR A 129 3.19 -14.15 13.25
C THR A 129 3.54 -12.82 12.61
N LEU A 130 2.75 -11.81 12.90
CA LEU A 130 3.15 -10.42 12.71
C LEU A 130 3.50 -9.83 14.06
N SER A 131 4.76 -9.55 14.23
CA SER A 131 5.18 -8.79 15.39
C SER A 131 4.59 -7.37 15.31
N SER A 132 4.17 -6.82 16.46
CA SER A 132 3.73 -5.42 16.58
C SER A 132 4.74 -4.44 15.96
N SER A 133 6.03 -4.74 16.03
CA SER A 133 7.09 -3.98 15.36
C SER A 133 6.97 -3.95 13.83
N THR A 134 6.46 -5.01 13.21
CA THR A 134 6.21 -5.03 11.76
C THR A 134 5.03 -4.14 11.39
N VAL A 135 3.95 -4.16 12.18
CA VAL A 135 2.79 -3.27 12.00
C VAL A 135 3.21 -1.81 12.13
N MET A 136 3.98 -1.48 13.18
CA MET A 136 4.51 -0.13 13.39
C MET A 136 5.40 0.35 12.24
N ARG A 137 6.25 -0.54 11.68
CA ARG A 137 7.07 -0.21 10.51
C ARG A 137 6.25 0.06 9.27
N LEU A 138 5.16 -0.69 9.05
CA LEU A 138 4.23 -0.44 7.95
C LEU A 138 3.49 0.88 8.13
N ALA A 139 2.97 1.15 9.32
CA ALA A 139 2.34 2.43 9.64
C ALA A 139 3.28 3.61 9.39
N LYS A 140 4.53 3.51 9.85
CA LYS A 140 5.55 4.53 9.58
C LYS A 140 5.82 4.73 8.09
N LYS A 141 5.84 3.65 7.31
CA LYS A 141 5.97 3.74 5.85
C LYS A 141 4.80 4.48 5.22
N PHE A 142 3.56 4.21 5.64
CA PHE A 142 2.38 4.95 5.14
C PHE A 142 2.44 6.43 5.49
N GLN A 143 2.88 6.78 6.70
CA GLN A 143 3.10 8.17 7.07
C GLN A 143 4.15 8.85 6.18
N GLN A 144 5.24 8.15 5.86
CA GLN A 144 6.27 8.64 4.94
C GLN A 144 5.75 8.80 3.50
N ASP A 145 5.00 7.80 3.00
CA ASP A 145 4.40 7.83 1.67
C ASP A 145 3.39 9.00 1.57
N LEU A 146 2.57 9.20 2.62
CA LEU A 146 1.64 10.34 2.71
C LEU A 146 2.40 11.67 2.74
N ALA A 147 3.42 11.78 3.58
CA ALA A 147 4.24 13.01 3.65
C ALA A 147 4.91 13.32 2.29
N GLY A 148 5.44 12.29 1.60
CA GLY A 148 5.97 12.44 0.24
C GLY A 148 4.92 12.89 -0.77
N PHE A 149 3.72 12.31 -0.71
CA PHE A 149 2.60 12.71 -1.55
C PHE A 149 2.18 14.16 -1.27
N MET A 150 2.06 14.52 0.01
CA MET A 150 1.67 15.88 0.43
C MET A 150 2.73 16.94 0.12
N GLY A 151 4.00 16.57 0.08
CA GLY A 151 5.11 17.47 -0.27
C GLY A 151 5.50 17.50 -1.75
N ARG A 152 4.78 16.77 -2.63
CA ARG A 152 5.14 16.68 -4.05
C ARG A 152 5.06 18.01 -4.78
N ASP A 153 5.93 18.22 -5.76
CA ASP A 153 5.91 19.35 -6.68
C ASP A 153 4.64 19.34 -7.55
N LEU A 154 3.90 20.44 -7.56
CA LEU A 154 2.69 20.65 -8.35
C LEU A 154 2.93 21.52 -9.58
N SER A 155 4.13 22.06 -9.77
CA SER A 155 4.46 22.97 -10.88
C SER A 155 4.42 22.28 -12.24
N THR A 156 4.62 20.96 -12.27
CA THR A 156 4.68 20.14 -13.50
C THR A 156 3.32 19.84 -14.11
N THR A 157 2.24 19.99 -13.33
CA THR A 157 0.87 19.69 -13.76
C THR A 157 0.02 20.96 -13.73
N ARG A 158 -0.67 21.25 -14.84
CA ARG A 158 -1.63 22.34 -14.87
C ARG A 158 -3.02 21.83 -14.50
N TYR A 159 -3.51 22.23 -13.32
CA TYR A 159 -4.87 21.97 -12.89
C TYR A 159 -5.76 23.12 -13.34
N VAL A 160 -6.79 22.78 -14.13
CA VAL A 160 -7.73 23.77 -14.70
C VAL A 160 -8.86 24.06 -13.72
N TYR A 161 -9.37 23.00 -13.10
CA TYR A 161 -10.45 23.08 -12.10
C TYR A 161 -9.96 22.50 -10.79
N VAL A 162 -10.37 23.09 -9.68
CA VAL A 162 -10.10 22.59 -8.33
C VAL A 162 -11.40 22.59 -7.55
N TRP A 163 -11.77 21.40 -7.02
CA TRP A 163 -12.81 21.28 -6.02
C TRP A 163 -12.18 21.42 -4.64
N ALA A 164 -12.82 22.24 -3.81
CA ALA A 164 -12.50 22.42 -2.42
C ALA A 164 -13.69 21.96 -1.57
N ASP A 165 -13.47 21.04 -0.68
CA ASP A 165 -14.50 20.43 0.15
C ASP A 165 -13.99 20.21 1.58
N GLY A 166 -14.88 20.29 2.57
CA GLY A 166 -14.61 20.01 3.96
C GLY A 166 -15.36 18.76 4.43
N VAL A 167 -14.61 17.73 4.79
CA VAL A 167 -15.17 16.47 5.29
C VAL A 167 -15.02 16.40 6.80
N TYR A 168 -16.14 16.26 7.53
CA TYR A 168 -16.12 16.10 8.98
C TYR A 168 -15.97 14.63 9.34
N LEU A 169 -14.83 14.28 9.94
CA LEU A 169 -14.55 12.93 10.41
C LEU A 169 -14.88 12.81 11.90
N LYS A 170 -15.61 11.77 12.25
CA LYS A 170 -15.74 11.36 13.65
C LYS A 170 -14.50 10.54 14.02
N ALA A 171 -13.51 11.18 14.61
CA ALA A 171 -12.27 10.51 15.00
C ALA A 171 -12.40 9.98 16.44
N GLY A 172 -12.55 8.66 16.57
CA GLY A 172 -12.41 7.93 17.84
C GLY A 172 -13.40 8.32 18.95
N LEU A 173 -12.88 8.38 20.18
CA LEU A 173 -13.64 8.68 21.41
C LEU A 173 -13.78 10.17 21.72
N GLU A 174 -13.15 11.03 20.92
CA GLU A 174 -13.23 12.48 21.09
C GLU A 174 -14.55 13.02 20.55
N LYS A 175 -15.20 13.86 21.32
CA LYS A 175 -16.50 14.47 20.98
C LYS A 175 -16.40 15.57 19.91
N GLU A 176 -15.20 15.94 19.50
CA GLU A 176 -14.98 17.02 18.55
C GLU A 176 -14.79 16.46 17.14
N ASN A 177 -15.58 16.94 16.19
CA ASN A 177 -15.46 16.61 14.79
C ASN A 177 -14.19 17.30 14.23
N THR A 178 -13.25 16.54 13.76
CA THR A 178 -12.11 17.08 13.03
C THR A 178 -12.52 17.33 11.58
N ALA A 179 -12.33 18.53 11.09
CA ALA A 179 -12.55 18.86 9.69
C ALA A 179 -11.32 18.44 8.87
N LEU A 180 -11.54 17.71 7.80
CA LEU A 180 -10.51 17.41 6.80
C LEU A 180 -10.78 18.24 5.56
N LEU A 181 -9.96 19.25 5.30
CA LEU A 181 -10.03 20.03 4.09
C LEU A 181 -9.38 19.26 2.94
N VAL A 182 -10.08 19.19 1.81
CA VAL A 182 -9.70 18.38 0.66
C VAL A 182 -9.64 19.26 -0.59
N LEU A 183 -8.54 19.21 -1.34
CA LEU A 183 -8.44 19.82 -2.65
C LEU A 183 -8.26 18.72 -3.71
N VAL A 184 -9.18 18.67 -4.68
CA VAL A 184 -9.15 17.75 -5.82
C VAL A 184 -9.04 18.56 -7.11
N GLY A 185 -7.99 18.36 -7.87
CA GLY A 185 -7.77 19.06 -9.14
C GLY A 185 -8.11 18.20 -10.34
N VAL A 186 -8.48 18.88 -11.42
CA VAL A 186 -8.59 18.29 -12.76
C VAL A 186 -7.59 18.96 -13.67
N ASN A 187 -6.72 18.16 -14.26
CA ASN A 187 -5.72 18.65 -15.19
C ASN A 187 -6.30 18.89 -16.61
N GLU A 188 -5.49 19.40 -17.53
CA GLU A 188 -5.87 19.68 -18.91
C GLU A 188 -6.32 18.42 -19.70
N GLN A 189 -5.91 17.22 -19.26
CA GLN A 189 -6.32 15.95 -19.84
C GLN A 189 -7.62 15.42 -19.25
N GLY A 190 -8.27 16.16 -18.34
CA GLY A 190 -9.50 15.73 -17.65
C GLY A 190 -9.29 14.74 -16.52
N LYS A 191 -8.04 14.43 -16.13
CA LYS A 191 -7.74 13.51 -15.05
C LYS A 191 -7.92 14.19 -13.70
N LYS A 192 -8.71 13.57 -12.83
CA LYS A 192 -8.91 14.00 -11.45
C LYS A 192 -7.79 13.47 -10.56
N GLU A 193 -7.24 14.32 -9.73
CA GLU A 193 -6.17 13.98 -8.78
C GLU A 193 -6.39 14.69 -7.46
N LEU A 194 -6.14 13.99 -6.35
CA LEU A 194 -6.05 14.62 -5.05
C LEU A 194 -4.82 15.53 -5.02
N ILE A 195 -4.99 16.81 -4.67
CA ILE A 195 -3.91 17.82 -4.62
C ILE A 195 -3.38 17.95 -3.20
N ALA A 196 -4.30 18.15 -2.24
CA ALA A 196 -3.95 18.38 -0.86
C ALA A 196 -5.04 17.88 0.09
N LEU A 197 -4.59 17.54 1.30
CA LEU A 197 -5.39 17.27 2.48
C LEU A 197 -4.80 18.08 3.63
N LEU A 198 -5.66 18.75 4.40
CA LEU A 198 -5.26 19.43 5.62
C LEU A 198 -6.24 19.07 6.74
N GLU A 199 -5.71 18.57 7.83
CA GLU A 199 -6.48 18.37 9.05
C GLU A 199 -6.62 19.72 9.74
N GLY A 200 -7.87 20.16 9.94
CA GLY A 200 -8.20 21.44 10.57
C GLY A 200 -9.19 21.26 11.72
N TYR A 201 -9.07 22.09 12.72
CA TYR A 201 -9.99 22.08 13.87
C TYR A 201 -11.42 22.49 13.47
N ARG A 202 -11.56 23.32 12.44
CA ARG A 202 -12.82 23.78 11.82
C ARG A 202 -12.55 24.26 10.39
N GLU A 203 -13.57 24.26 9.56
CA GLU A 203 -13.58 25.01 8.32
C GLU A 203 -13.55 26.51 8.66
N SER A 204 -12.41 27.11 8.47
CA SER A 204 -12.22 28.54 8.75
C SER A 204 -11.40 29.18 7.63
N ARG A 205 -11.52 30.50 7.47
CA ARG A 205 -10.68 31.25 6.55
C ARG A 205 -9.18 30.99 6.76
N ALA A 206 -8.75 30.81 8.02
CA ALA A 206 -7.36 30.56 8.34
C ALA A 206 -6.89 29.18 7.82
N SER A 207 -7.71 28.14 8.04
CA SER A 207 -7.40 26.78 7.58
C SER A 207 -7.43 26.69 6.04
N TRP A 208 -8.41 27.34 5.39
CA TRP A 208 -8.44 27.44 3.92
C TRP A 208 -7.26 28.21 3.36
N LYS A 209 -6.86 29.27 3.99
CA LYS A 209 -5.68 30.03 3.58
C LYS A 209 -4.39 29.21 3.73
N GLU A 210 -4.28 28.42 4.78
CA GLU A 210 -3.13 27.55 5.02
C GLU A 210 -2.98 26.51 3.89
N ILE A 211 -4.04 25.76 3.55
CA ILE A 211 -3.99 24.76 2.48
C ILE A 211 -3.71 25.38 1.11
N TRP A 212 -4.30 26.55 0.80
CA TRP A 212 -4.04 27.24 -0.46
C TRP A 212 -2.61 27.77 -0.56
N ARG A 213 -2.04 28.27 0.52
CA ARG A 213 -0.62 28.68 0.58
C ARG A 213 0.33 27.52 0.48
N ASP A 214 -0.01 26.38 1.09
CA ASP A 214 0.78 25.16 0.94
C ASP A 214 0.86 24.73 -0.51
N VAL A 215 -0.26 24.58 -1.21
CA VAL A 215 -0.25 24.17 -2.61
C VAL A 215 0.41 25.20 -3.53
N GLN A 216 0.27 26.50 -3.24
CA GLN A 216 0.98 27.56 -3.94
C GLN A 216 2.50 27.44 -3.75
N GLY A 217 2.95 27.20 -2.52
CA GLY A 217 4.36 26.97 -2.19
C GLY A 217 4.94 25.75 -2.88
N ARG A 218 4.12 24.74 -3.19
CA ARG A 218 4.48 23.55 -3.97
C ARG A 218 4.37 23.76 -5.49
N GLY A 219 4.10 24.98 -5.94
CA GLY A 219 4.10 25.37 -7.35
C GLY A 219 2.76 25.23 -8.06
N LEU A 220 1.62 25.03 -7.34
CA LEU A 220 0.31 25.04 -7.97
C LEU A 220 0.08 26.41 -8.61
N ARG A 221 -0.15 26.43 -9.91
CA ARG A 221 -0.56 27.65 -10.63
C ARG A 221 -2.03 27.94 -10.37
N ALA A 222 -2.44 29.19 -10.42
CA ALA A 222 -3.82 29.60 -10.26
C ALA A 222 -4.75 28.75 -11.14
N PRO A 223 -5.72 28.01 -10.56
CA PRO A 223 -6.73 27.30 -11.34
C PRO A 223 -7.63 28.30 -12.07
N ARG A 224 -8.21 27.91 -13.19
CA ARG A 224 -9.20 28.78 -13.89
C ARG A 224 -10.50 28.87 -13.11
N LEU A 225 -10.86 27.81 -12.41
CA LEU A 225 -12.10 27.75 -11.64
C LEU A 225 -11.90 26.94 -10.38
N VAL A 226 -12.37 27.48 -9.26
CA VAL A 226 -12.51 26.77 -8.00
C VAL A 226 -13.98 26.54 -7.72
N ILE A 227 -14.32 25.32 -7.30
CA ILE A 227 -15.68 24.87 -7.03
C ILE A 227 -15.76 24.48 -5.55
N GLY A 228 -16.69 25.06 -4.82
CA GLY A 228 -16.95 24.75 -3.42
C GLY A 228 -18.44 24.92 -3.08
N ASP A 229 -18.85 24.45 -1.90
CA ASP A 229 -20.25 24.43 -1.47
C ASP A 229 -20.63 25.61 -0.53
N GLY A 230 -20.05 26.78 -0.73
CA GLY A 230 -20.35 27.94 0.11
C GLY A 230 -19.72 27.92 1.50
N ILE A 231 -18.64 27.17 1.66
CA ILE A 231 -17.93 27.01 2.92
C ILE A 231 -17.41 28.35 3.46
N PRO A 232 -17.69 28.70 4.69
CA PRO A 232 -17.24 29.96 5.27
C PRO A 232 -15.73 30.15 5.19
N GLY A 233 -15.30 31.28 4.64
CA GLY A 233 -13.89 31.65 4.55
C GLY A 233 -13.11 31.03 3.38
N LEU A 234 -13.71 30.16 2.58
CA LEU A 234 -13.07 29.56 1.41
C LEU A 234 -12.77 30.65 0.35
N TRP A 235 -13.80 31.43 -0.03
CA TRP A 235 -13.70 32.41 -1.09
C TRP A 235 -12.76 33.58 -0.74
N GLU A 236 -12.79 34.02 0.51
CA GLU A 236 -11.85 35.03 0.99
C GLU A 236 -10.40 34.52 0.99
N ALA A 237 -10.19 33.23 1.31
CA ALA A 237 -8.87 32.64 1.28
C ALA A 237 -8.33 32.52 -0.15
N ILE A 238 -9.18 32.12 -1.10
CA ILE A 238 -8.80 32.01 -2.52
C ILE A 238 -8.50 33.41 -3.10
N ALA A 239 -9.36 34.41 -2.88
CA ALA A 239 -9.15 35.75 -3.36
C ALA A 239 -7.84 36.36 -2.85
N GLU A 240 -7.38 35.96 -1.66
CA GLU A 240 -6.09 36.42 -1.11
C GLU A 240 -4.89 35.70 -1.73
N VAL A 241 -5.01 34.39 -2.05
CA VAL A 241 -3.88 33.56 -2.52
C VAL A 241 -3.82 33.54 -4.05
N TYR A 242 -4.96 33.47 -4.71
CA TYR A 242 -5.11 33.45 -6.18
C TYR A 242 -6.18 34.41 -6.66
N PRO A 243 -5.89 35.71 -6.66
CA PRO A 243 -6.89 36.75 -7.03
C PRO A 243 -7.39 36.65 -8.47
N GLU A 244 -6.70 35.94 -9.34
CA GLU A 244 -7.08 35.69 -10.74
C GLU A 244 -7.95 34.43 -10.94
N ALA A 245 -8.16 33.63 -9.92
CA ALA A 245 -9.02 32.45 -10.01
C ALA A 245 -10.50 32.87 -10.00
N LEU A 246 -11.30 32.21 -10.85
CA LEU A 246 -12.76 32.34 -10.79
C LEU A 246 -13.29 31.38 -9.73
N ASP A 247 -14.29 31.80 -8.98
CA ASP A 247 -15.00 31.02 -7.98
C ASP A 247 -16.39 30.62 -8.49
N LEU A 248 -16.80 29.38 -8.13
CA LEU A 248 -18.15 28.89 -8.37
C LEU A 248 -18.68 28.22 -7.09
N GLU A 249 -19.69 28.83 -6.52
CA GLU A 249 -20.41 28.28 -5.38
C GLU A 249 -21.43 27.25 -5.87
N THR A 250 -21.35 26.00 -5.36
CA THR A 250 -22.39 25.00 -5.58
C THR A 250 -23.39 25.07 -4.44
N GLN A 251 -24.64 25.43 -4.75
CA GLN A 251 -25.71 25.35 -3.76
C GLN A 251 -26.02 23.89 -3.43
N ASP A 252 -26.25 23.60 -2.14
CA ASP A 252 -26.58 22.28 -1.60
C ASP A 252 -27.56 21.50 -2.53
N GLY A 253 -27.14 20.33 -2.98
CA GLY A 253 -27.99 19.34 -3.64
C GLY A 253 -28.14 19.44 -5.16
N GLN A 254 -27.61 20.43 -5.83
CA GLN A 254 -27.61 20.44 -7.29
C GLN A 254 -26.26 19.92 -7.83
N ARG A 255 -26.26 18.68 -8.28
CA ARG A 255 -25.15 18.13 -9.08
C ARG A 255 -24.98 19.02 -10.31
N ALA A 256 -23.80 19.63 -10.44
CA ALA A 256 -23.41 20.22 -11.72
C ALA A 256 -23.50 19.11 -12.78
N ARG A 257 -24.36 19.32 -13.78
CA ARG A 257 -24.51 18.48 -14.94
C ARG A 257 -23.41 18.72 -15.95
#